data_d88584d6142a8ac982e26f41bf7a5b6c
#
_entry.id   d88584d6142a8ac982e26f41bf7a5b6c
#
_cell.length_a   1.000
_cell.length_b   1.000
_cell.length_c   1.000
_cell.angle_alpha   90.00
_cell.angle_beta   90.00
_cell.angle_gamma   90.00
#
_symmetry.space_group_name_H-M   'P 1'
#
loop_
_entity.id
_entity.type
_entity.pdbx_description
1 polymer ?
#
loop_
_entity_poly.entity_id
_entity_poly.type
_entity_poly.pdbx_seq_one_letter_code
_entity_poly.pdbx_strand_id
1 'polypeptide(L)'
;MLTADSPIDQASGLRQMVNPRPVRTIAVTGGKGGVGKTNVSVNLGVAAAEMGRKVMLLDADLGLANIDVVLGLHPEYDLSHVMRGERTLDEILVEGPAGLQVVPGASGLQSLAELSPAEHTGLIRAFSELAADTELLIVDTAAGISDTVLSFSRAAHEVVVVVCDEPASITDAYAIIKLLNRDYGHQRFRVLANMVRSAQEGRELFNKMCRVTDRYLDVTLGFMGAIPFDESLRKAVRTQKPVVQAFPRSRAAQVFRSLAKKIETWPQPQGANGQVQFFVERLIKYSSDYGEMVL
;
A
#
# COMPACT_ATOMS: atom_id res chain seq x y z
N MET A 1 -37.54 2.53 22.59
CA MET A 1 -36.13 2.89 22.32
C MET A 1 -35.87 2.54 20.86
N LEU A 2 -36.00 3.50 19.98
CA LEU A 2 -35.72 3.38 18.56
C LEU A 2 -34.23 3.72 18.40
N THR A 3 -33.42 2.71 17.99
CA THR A 3 -32.02 2.92 17.62
C THR A 3 -32.00 3.67 16.29
N ALA A 4 -31.42 4.85 16.29
CA ALA A 4 -31.22 5.65 15.09
C ALA A 4 -30.26 4.89 14.16
N ASP A 5 -30.78 4.40 13.02
CA ASP A 5 -29.98 3.90 11.91
C ASP A 5 -29.09 5.03 11.41
N SER A 6 -27.79 4.80 11.42
CA SER A 6 -26.80 5.75 10.93
C SER A 6 -27.03 6.04 9.44
N PRO A 7 -26.95 7.29 8.96
CA PRO A 7 -27.12 7.64 7.54
C PRO A 7 -26.14 6.94 6.59
N ILE A 8 -25.05 6.38 7.14
CA ILE A 8 -23.99 5.67 6.40
C ILE A 8 -24.48 4.34 5.83
N ASP A 9 -25.43 3.66 6.48
CA ASP A 9 -25.86 2.30 6.10
C ASP A 9 -26.80 2.29 4.88
N GLN A 10 -27.63 3.31 4.70
CA GLN A 10 -28.53 3.39 3.54
C GLN A 10 -27.82 3.74 2.23
N ALA A 11 -26.75 4.54 2.29
CA ALA A 11 -25.94 4.87 1.12
C ALA A 11 -25.06 3.71 0.68
N SER A 12 -24.62 2.82 1.58
CA SER A 12 -23.78 1.65 1.26
C SER A 12 -24.52 0.63 0.40
N GLY A 13 -25.82 0.42 0.64
CA GLY A 13 -26.66 -0.48 -0.16
C GLY A 13 -26.85 -0.02 -1.60
N LEU A 14 -27.02 1.29 -1.82
CA LEU A 14 -27.14 1.88 -3.15
C LEU A 14 -25.83 1.82 -3.95
N ARG A 15 -24.68 1.92 -3.27
CA ARG A 15 -23.35 1.86 -3.90
C ARG A 15 -22.98 0.46 -4.37
N GLN A 16 -23.43 -0.60 -3.69
CA GLN A 16 -23.26 -2.00 -4.12
C GLN A 16 -23.92 -2.29 -5.48
N MET A 17 -24.97 -1.54 -5.84
CA MET A 17 -25.66 -1.72 -7.12
C MET A 17 -24.91 -1.09 -8.31
N VAL A 18 -23.95 -0.18 -8.07
CA VAL A 18 -23.29 0.62 -9.12
C VAL A 18 -21.92 0.08 -9.53
N ASN A 19 -21.22 -0.68 -8.66
CA ASN A 19 -19.88 -1.19 -9.03
C ASN A 19 -19.60 -2.60 -8.50
N PRO A 20 -19.80 -3.64 -9.33
CA PRO A 20 -19.70 -5.02 -8.92
C PRO A 20 -18.28 -5.58 -8.80
N ARG A 21 -17.23 -4.84 -9.20
CA ARG A 21 -15.85 -5.35 -9.15
C ARG A 21 -15.12 -4.87 -7.90
N PRO A 22 -14.75 -5.79 -6.98
CA PRO A 22 -14.00 -5.40 -5.81
C PRO A 22 -12.56 -5.00 -6.17
N VAL A 23 -12.11 -3.85 -5.65
CA VAL A 23 -10.73 -3.38 -5.77
C VAL A 23 -9.90 -3.98 -4.64
N ARG A 24 -8.82 -4.64 -4.99
CA ARG A 24 -7.86 -5.13 -3.98
C ARG A 24 -6.92 -4.00 -3.58
N THR A 25 -6.86 -3.71 -2.29
CA THR A 25 -5.92 -2.72 -1.74
C THR A 25 -4.81 -3.41 -0.96
N ILE A 26 -3.57 -3.12 -1.32
CA ILE A 26 -2.37 -3.68 -0.69
C ILE A 26 -1.52 -2.52 -0.15
N ALA A 27 -1.28 -2.49 1.16
CA ALA A 27 -0.28 -1.62 1.75
C ALA A 27 1.09 -2.32 1.76
N VAL A 28 2.09 -1.67 1.19
CA VAL A 28 3.48 -2.11 1.24
C VAL A 28 4.20 -1.29 2.30
N THR A 29 4.54 -1.93 3.41
CA THR A 29 5.12 -1.29 4.59
C THR A 29 6.41 -1.96 5.05
N GLY A 30 7.12 -1.32 5.97
CA GLY A 30 8.33 -1.85 6.59
C GLY A 30 8.89 -0.86 7.59
N GLY A 31 9.31 -1.35 8.76
CA GLY A 31 9.70 -0.52 9.88
C GLY A 31 10.99 0.28 9.65
N LYS A 32 11.85 -0.17 8.73
CA LYS A 32 13.15 0.45 8.46
C LYS A 32 13.19 1.16 7.10
N GLY A 33 13.86 2.30 7.05
CA GLY A 33 14.22 2.95 5.80
C GLY A 33 15.21 2.08 4.98
N GLY A 34 15.11 2.14 3.66
CA GLY A 34 16.04 1.43 2.77
C GLY A 34 15.79 -0.07 2.55
N VAL A 35 14.76 -0.66 3.15
CA VAL A 35 14.39 -2.09 2.90
C VAL A 35 13.81 -2.32 1.51
N GLY A 36 13.58 -1.26 0.73
CA GLY A 36 13.16 -1.32 -0.67
C GLY A 36 11.66 -1.31 -0.91
N LYS A 37 10.84 -0.77 0.00
CA LYS A 37 9.38 -0.67 -0.12
C LYS A 37 8.95 -0.10 -1.47
N THR A 38 9.39 1.12 -1.80
CA THR A 38 9.03 1.82 -3.04
C THR A 38 9.41 1.02 -4.29
N ASN A 39 10.60 0.40 -4.31
CA ASN A 39 10.96 -0.49 -5.41
C ASN A 39 10.07 -1.72 -5.51
N VAL A 40 9.62 -2.26 -4.37
CA VAL A 40 8.65 -3.36 -4.33
C VAL A 40 7.31 -2.90 -4.88
N SER A 41 6.77 -1.78 -4.39
CA SER A 41 5.48 -1.21 -4.80
C SER A 41 5.45 -0.92 -6.30
N VAL A 42 6.47 -0.22 -6.81
CA VAL A 42 6.61 0.14 -8.23
C VAL A 42 6.71 -1.11 -9.11
N ASN A 43 7.61 -2.04 -8.81
CA ASN A 43 7.82 -3.21 -9.68
C ASN A 43 6.67 -4.22 -9.61
N LEU A 44 5.98 -4.36 -8.48
CA LEU A 44 4.74 -5.14 -8.39
C LEU A 44 3.62 -4.49 -9.20
N GLY A 45 3.45 -3.16 -9.09
CA GLY A 45 2.46 -2.39 -9.82
C GLY A 45 2.66 -2.53 -11.33
N VAL A 46 3.88 -2.29 -11.82
CA VAL A 46 4.21 -2.42 -13.25
C VAL A 46 4.05 -3.86 -13.73
N ALA A 47 4.50 -4.86 -12.94
CA ALA A 47 4.34 -6.27 -13.31
C ALA A 47 2.86 -6.69 -13.41
N ALA A 48 1.99 -6.16 -12.55
CA ALA A 48 0.55 -6.41 -12.63
C ALA A 48 -0.10 -5.68 -13.82
N ALA A 49 0.34 -4.44 -14.11
CA ALA A 49 -0.12 -3.68 -15.27
C ALA A 49 0.32 -4.36 -16.59
N GLU A 50 1.54 -4.91 -16.68
CA GLU A 50 2.00 -5.73 -17.81
C GLU A 50 1.14 -6.99 -18.05
N MET A 51 0.42 -7.46 -17.02
CA MET A 51 -0.55 -8.56 -17.12
C MET A 51 -1.95 -8.10 -17.57
N GLY A 52 -2.12 -6.83 -17.89
CA GLY A 52 -3.39 -6.22 -18.32
C GLY A 52 -4.31 -5.83 -17.16
N ARG A 53 -3.80 -5.74 -15.93
CA ARG A 53 -4.58 -5.25 -14.78
C ARG A 53 -4.62 -3.73 -14.76
N LYS A 54 -5.75 -3.19 -14.36
CA LYS A 54 -5.91 -1.76 -14.07
C LYS A 54 -5.35 -1.49 -12.67
N VAL A 55 -4.14 -0.95 -12.61
CA VAL A 55 -3.38 -0.76 -11.36
C VAL A 55 -3.23 0.71 -11.06
N MET A 56 -3.51 1.06 -9.80
CA MET A 56 -3.22 2.37 -9.24
C MET A 56 -2.15 2.22 -8.16
N LEU A 57 -1.18 3.11 -8.17
CA LEU A 57 -0.10 3.19 -7.18
C LEU A 57 -0.18 4.53 -6.47
N LEU A 58 -0.44 4.49 -5.15
CA LEU A 58 -0.51 5.66 -4.30
C LEU A 58 0.81 5.82 -3.53
N ASP A 59 1.45 6.98 -3.69
CA ASP A 59 2.57 7.38 -2.82
C ASP A 59 2.03 7.93 -1.50
N ALA A 60 2.14 7.13 -0.46
CA ALA A 60 1.71 7.47 0.90
C ALA A 60 2.89 7.85 1.82
N ASP A 61 4.08 8.08 1.27
CA ASP A 61 5.19 8.72 1.97
C ASP A 61 5.04 10.24 1.89
N LEU A 62 4.18 10.80 2.76
CA LEU A 62 3.83 12.21 2.77
C LEU A 62 5.01 13.14 3.09
N GLY A 63 6.12 12.60 3.57
CA GLY A 63 7.34 13.37 3.88
C GLY A 63 8.34 13.40 2.74
N LEU A 64 8.50 12.28 2.05
CA LEU A 64 9.50 12.05 1.02
C LEU A 64 8.91 11.19 -0.11
N ALA A 65 8.00 11.75 -0.90
CA ALA A 65 7.47 11.08 -2.08
C ALA A 65 8.63 10.65 -2.99
N ASN A 66 8.65 9.38 -3.41
CA ASN A 66 9.76 8.79 -4.14
C ASN A 66 9.33 7.95 -5.36
N ILE A 67 8.04 7.72 -5.56
CA ILE A 67 7.55 6.92 -6.70
C ILE A 67 7.87 7.61 -8.02
N ASP A 68 7.65 8.92 -8.08
CA ASP A 68 7.99 9.77 -9.22
C ASP A 68 9.48 9.69 -9.56
N VAL A 69 10.35 9.77 -8.55
CA VAL A 69 11.80 9.64 -8.72
C VAL A 69 12.19 8.26 -9.26
N VAL A 70 11.61 7.18 -8.73
CA VAL A 70 11.91 5.80 -9.17
C VAL A 70 11.44 5.54 -10.60
N LEU A 71 10.35 6.19 -11.02
CA LEU A 71 9.76 6.03 -12.35
C LEU A 71 10.22 7.11 -13.36
N GLY A 72 10.97 8.13 -12.91
CA GLY A 72 11.36 9.26 -13.74
C GLY A 72 10.16 10.10 -14.21
N LEU A 73 9.12 10.19 -13.37
CA LEU A 73 7.92 10.98 -13.61
C LEU A 73 8.12 12.39 -13.06
N HIS A 74 7.40 13.35 -13.61
CA HIS A 74 7.45 14.76 -13.18
C HIS A 74 6.01 15.25 -12.98
N PRO A 75 5.35 14.92 -11.86
CA PRO A 75 4.00 15.37 -11.57
C PRO A 75 3.99 16.90 -11.41
N GLU A 76 3.03 17.55 -12.06
CA GLU A 76 2.79 18.98 -11.88
C GLU A 76 1.98 19.26 -10.61
N TYR A 77 1.08 18.32 -10.28
CA TYR A 77 0.18 18.40 -9.14
C TYR A 77 0.27 17.11 -8.32
N ASP A 78 -0.09 17.21 -7.05
CA ASP A 78 -0.08 16.11 -6.10
C ASP A 78 -1.39 16.05 -5.30
N LEU A 79 -1.50 15.07 -4.40
CA LEU A 79 -2.70 14.85 -3.58
C LEU A 79 -3.06 16.09 -2.73
N SER A 80 -2.10 16.96 -2.38
CA SER A 80 -2.39 18.18 -1.62
C SER A 80 -3.27 19.17 -2.39
N HIS A 81 -3.14 19.22 -3.71
CA HIS A 81 -3.98 20.06 -4.58
C HIS A 81 -5.43 19.57 -4.61
N VAL A 82 -5.63 18.24 -4.57
CA VAL A 82 -6.98 17.67 -4.49
C VAL A 82 -7.63 18.00 -3.15
N MET A 83 -6.86 17.89 -2.07
CA MET A 83 -7.35 18.18 -0.72
C MET A 83 -7.74 19.64 -0.53
N ARG A 84 -7.02 20.55 -1.16
CA ARG A 84 -7.37 21.99 -1.18
C ARG A 84 -8.49 22.34 -2.16
N GLY A 85 -9.00 21.37 -2.93
CA GLY A 85 -10.03 21.60 -3.95
C GLY A 85 -9.53 22.35 -5.18
N GLU A 86 -8.21 22.44 -5.37
CA GLU A 86 -7.58 23.15 -6.51
C GLU A 86 -7.57 22.30 -7.78
N ARG A 87 -7.57 20.97 -7.62
CA ARG A 87 -7.56 19.99 -8.70
C ARG A 87 -8.46 18.80 -8.38
N THR A 88 -8.93 18.11 -9.40
CA THR A 88 -9.56 16.80 -9.26
C THR A 88 -8.49 15.72 -9.17
N LEU A 89 -8.88 14.52 -8.69
CA LEU A 89 -7.94 13.40 -8.62
C LEU A 89 -7.47 12.95 -10.01
N ASP A 90 -8.38 13.00 -11.04
CA ASP A 90 -8.01 12.68 -12.43
C ASP A 90 -6.96 13.63 -12.99
N GLU A 91 -7.00 14.91 -12.60
CA GLU A 91 -6.03 15.93 -13.07
C GLU A 91 -4.64 15.76 -12.49
N ILE A 92 -4.50 15.09 -11.34
CA ILE A 92 -3.20 14.83 -10.72
C ILE A 92 -2.63 13.46 -11.05
N LEU A 93 -3.43 12.55 -11.65
CA LEU A 93 -2.94 11.23 -12.06
C LEU A 93 -1.83 11.36 -13.09
N VAL A 94 -0.78 10.59 -12.87
CA VAL A 94 0.32 10.49 -13.82
C VAL A 94 0.37 9.07 -14.36
N GLU A 95 0.33 8.96 -15.71
CA GLU A 95 0.48 7.66 -16.35
C GLU A 95 1.94 7.21 -16.30
N GLY A 96 2.15 6.08 -15.65
CA GLY A 96 3.44 5.40 -15.57
C GLY A 96 3.57 4.27 -16.59
N PRO A 97 4.66 3.49 -16.47
CA PRO A 97 4.93 2.35 -17.36
C PRO A 97 3.78 1.34 -17.40
N ALA A 98 3.49 0.80 -18.60
CA ALA A 98 2.44 -0.20 -18.87
C ALA A 98 1.00 0.25 -18.51
N GLY A 99 0.73 1.56 -18.47
CA GLY A 99 -0.57 2.11 -18.10
C GLY A 99 -0.84 2.12 -16.59
N LEU A 100 0.21 1.96 -15.77
CA LEU A 100 0.10 2.14 -14.32
C LEU A 100 -0.33 3.57 -14.00
N GLN A 101 -1.42 3.75 -13.26
CA GLN A 101 -1.83 5.06 -12.79
C GLN A 101 -1.15 5.38 -11.46
N VAL A 102 -0.44 6.50 -11.38
CA VAL A 102 0.27 6.94 -10.18
C VAL A 102 -0.45 8.14 -9.58
N VAL A 103 -0.80 8.05 -8.30
CA VAL A 103 -1.26 9.18 -7.49
C VAL A 103 -0.04 9.73 -6.75
N PRO A 104 0.45 10.92 -7.13
CA PRO A 104 1.61 11.52 -6.47
C PRO A 104 1.31 11.88 -5.03
N GLY A 105 2.22 11.52 -4.13
CA GLY A 105 2.12 11.83 -2.71
C GLY A 105 2.16 13.32 -2.44
N ALA A 106 1.40 13.73 -1.44
CA ALA A 106 1.33 15.13 -1.03
C ALA A 106 2.58 15.53 -0.24
N SER A 107 3.51 16.17 -0.90
CA SER A 107 4.67 16.73 -0.22
C SER A 107 4.24 17.86 0.74
N GLY A 108 4.50 17.66 2.03
CA GLY A 108 4.22 18.67 3.07
C GLY A 108 2.93 18.48 3.86
N LEU A 109 2.14 17.43 3.62
CA LEU A 109 1.08 17.03 4.54
C LEU A 109 1.68 16.32 5.75
N GLN A 110 1.55 16.93 6.91
CA GLN A 110 2.06 16.31 8.14
C GLN A 110 1.12 15.21 8.64
N SER A 111 -0.18 15.34 8.42
CA SER A 111 -1.16 14.36 8.87
C SER A 111 -2.48 14.46 8.10
N LEU A 112 -3.07 13.31 7.77
CA LEU A 112 -4.47 13.23 7.30
C LEU A 112 -5.48 13.61 8.40
N ALA A 113 -5.08 13.54 9.66
CA ALA A 113 -5.92 13.93 10.80
C ALA A 113 -6.19 15.45 10.87
N GLU A 114 -5.37 16.26 10.18
CA GLU A 114 -5.53 17.71 10.13
C GLU A 114 -6.59 18.18 9.12
N LEU A 115 -7.14 17.23 8.32
CA LEU A 115 -8.15 17.55 7.33
C LEU A 115 -9.50 17.92 7.95
N SER A 116 -10.13 18.95 7.42
CA SER A 116 -11.50 19.29 7.75
C SER A 116 -12.50 18.22 7.26
N PRO A 117 -13.70 18.12 7.81
CA PRO A 117 -14.75 17.20 7.33
C PRO A 117 -15.11 17.37 5.85
N ALA A 118 -14.98 18.59 5.32
CA ALA A 118 -15.23 18.88 3.92
C ALA A 118 -14.14 18.29 3.00
N GLU A 119 -12.86 18.41 3.40
CA GLU A 119 -11.73 17.82 2.69
C GLU A 119 -11.78 16.28 2.72
N HIS A 120 -12.17 15.70 3.89
CA HIS A 120 -12.42 14.27 3.99
C HIS A 120 -13.48 13.78 2.98
N THR A 121 -14.62 14.48 2.92
CA THR A 121 -15.70 14.14 1.99
C THR A 121 -15.25 14.26 0.53
N GLY A 122 -14.50 15.32 0.22
CA GLY A 122 -13.92 15.54 -1.10
C GLY A 122 -12.97 14.41 -1.51
N LEU A 123 -12.09 13.97 -0.60
CA LEU A 123 -11.14 12.88 -0.85
C LEU A 123 -11.86 11.54 -1.08
N ILE A 124 -12.85 11.19 -0.24
CA ILE A 124 -13.65 9.98 -0.41
C ILE A 124 -14.32 9.97 -1.78
N ARG A 125 -14.94 11.09 -2.16
CA ARG A 125 -15.63 11.23 -3.44
C ARG A 125 -14.64 11.07 -4.62
N ALA A 126 -13.52 11.76 -4.59
CA ALA A 126 -12.51 11.71 -5.62
C ALA A 126 -11.99 10.28 -5.86
N PHE A 127 -11.64 9.57 -4.79
CA PHE A 127 -11.21 8.17 -4.90
C PHE A 127 -12.35 7.23 -5.33
N SER A 128 -13.60 7.56 -5.02
CA SER A 128 -14.76 6.76 -5.45
C SER A 128 -14.98 6.85 -6.97
N GLU A 129 -14.77 8.03 -7.53
CA GLU A 129 -14.88 8.26 -8.98
C GLU A 129 -13.81 7.47 -9.74
N LEU A 130 -12.56 7.44 -9.25
CA LEU A 130 -11.47 6.65 -9.85
C LEU A 130 -11.61 5.13 -9.65
N ALA A 131 -12.31 4.70 -8.61
CA ALA A 131 -12.44 3.28 -8.29
C ALA A 131 -13.13 2.47 -9.40
N ALA A 132 -13.95 3.10 -10.25
CA ALA A 132 -14.69 2.43 -11.31
C ALA A 132 -13.78 1.67 -12.30
N ASP A 133 -12.56 2.16 -12.47
CA ASP A 133 -11.59 1.60 -13.42
C ASP A 133 -10.35 0.95 -12.75
N THR A 134 -10.32 0.79 -11.43
CA THR A 134 -9.19 0.20 -10.72
C THR A 134 -9.50 -1.23 -10.26
N GLU A 135 -8.58 -2.17 -10.48
CA GLU A 135 -8.67 -3.56 -9.99
C GLU A 135 -7.71 -3.80 -8.81
N LEU A 136 -6.58 -3.09 -8.79
CA LEU A 136 -5.54 -3.21 -7.77
C LEU A 136 -5.04 -1.82 -7.37
N LEU A 137 -5.16 -1.50 -6.09
CA LEU A 137 -4.54 -0.32 -5.47
C LEU A 137 -3.35 -0.78 -4.63
N ILE A 138 -2.16 -0.30 -4.96
CA ILE A 138 -0.95 -0.49 -4.15
C ILE A 138 -0.65 0.83 -3.45
N VAL A 139 -0.46 0.78 -2.14
CA VAL A 139 -0.13 1.93 -1.29
C VAL A 139 1.29 1.76 -0.80
N ASP A 140 2.19 2.62 -1.26
CA ASP A 140 3.59 2.67 -0.80
C ASP A 140 3.69 3.56 0.43
N THR A 141 3.92 2.97 1.61
CA THR A 141 3.96 3.73 2.86
C THR A 141 5.38 4.19 3.21
N ALA A 142 5.48 5.25 3.99
CA ALA A 142 6.73 5.67 4.60
C ALA A 142 7.39 4.54 5.43
N ALA A 143 8.62 4.74 5.84
CA ALA A 143 9.29 3.86 6.79
C ALA A 143 8.86 4.20 8.23
N GLY A 144 8.84 3.20 9.11
CA GLY A 144 8.61 3.39 10.53
C GLY A 144 7.20 3.06 10.97
N ILE A 145 6.79 3.63 12.08
CA ILE A 145 5.57 3.33 12.82
C ILE A 145 4.73 4.60 13.08
N SER A 146 4.85 5.61 12.22
CA SER A 146 4.03 6.83 12.36
C SER A 146 2.55 6.52 12.19
N ASP A 147 1.70 7.39 12.73
CA ASP A 147 0.24 7.27 12.63
C ASP A 147 -0.24 7.14 11.19
N THR A 148 0.39 7.88 10.28
CA THR A 148 0.12 7.80 8.84
C THR A 148 0.38 6.40 8.29
N VAL A 149 1.55 5.79 8.60
CA VAL A 149 1.90 4.42 8.18
C VAL A 149 0.89 3.41 8.72
N LEU A 150 0.53 3.54 10.01
CA LEU A 150 -0.44 2.66 10.65
C LEU A 150 -1.84 2.82 10.05
N SER A 151 -2.30 4.06 9.81
CA SER A 151 -3.60 4.35 9.22
C SER A 151 -3.75 3.77 7.80
N PHE A 152 -2.75 3.99 6.93
CA PHE A 152 -2.74 3.41 5.58
C PHE A 152 -2.71 1.87 5.62
N SER A 153 -1.90 1.29 6.51
CA SER A 153 -1.81 -0.16 6.66
C SER A 153 -3.13 -0.78 7.15
N ARG A 154 -3.82 -0.14 8.11
CA ARG A 154 -5.12 -0.58 8.64
C ARG A 154 -6.24 -0.50 7.60
N ALA A 155 -6.19 0.52 6.75
CA ALA A 155 -7.21 0.72 5.72
C ALA A 155 -7.13 -0.32 4.60
N ALA A 156 -5.96 -0.87 4.33
CA ALA A 156 -5.74 -1.86 3.27
C ALA A 156 -6.36 -3.24 3.56
N HIS A 157 -6.63 -4.00 2.50
CA HIS A 157 -7.10 -5.40 2.61
C HIS A 157 -5.98 -6.36 2.98
N GLU A 158 -4.81 -6.14 2.42
CA GLU A 158 -3.61 -6.94 2.66
C GLU A 158 -2.46 -6.01 3.06
N VAL A 159 -1.73 -6.40 4.09
CA VAL A 159 -0.52 -5.68 4.55
C VAL A 159 0.69 -6.52 4.21
N VAL A 160 1.52 -6.01 3.30
CA VAL A 160 2.80 -6.61 2.91
C VAL A 160 3.92 -5.95 3.69
N VAL A 161 4.55 -6.69 4.59
CA VAL A 161 5.68 -6.23 5.40
C VAL A 161 6.97 -6.65 4.71
N VAL A 162 7.73 -5.66 4.23
CA VAL A 162 9.03 -5.87 3.57
C VAL A 162 10.13 -5.94 4.62
N VAL A 163 10.91 -7.03 4.60
CA VAL A 163 11.95 -7.32 5.59
C VAL A 163 13.23 -7.74 4.89
N CYS A 164 14.37 -7.23 5.37
CA CYS A 164 15.72 -7.70 4.98
C CYS A 164 16.34 -8.53 6.10
N ASP A 165 17.33 -9.39 5.80
CA ASP A 165 18.01 -10.22 6.80
C ASP A 165 19.04 -9.41 7.62
N GLU A 166 18.51 -8.39 8.31
CA GLU A 166 19.24 -7.54 9.24
C GLU A 166 18.49 -7.48 10.58
N PRO A 167 19.18 -7.57 11.74
CA PRO A 167 18.50 -7.54 13.04
C PRO A 167 17.57 -6.34 13.22
N ALA A 168 18.00 -5.14 12.82
CA ALA A 168 17.18 -3.94 12.91
C ALA A 168 15.92 -4.05 12.05
N SER A 169 16.01 -4.55 10.80
CA SER A 169 14.85 -4.72 9.92
C SER A 169 13.83 -5.69 10.49
N ILE A 170 14.28 -6.78 11.11
CA ILE A 170 13.42 -7.79 11.78
C ILE A 170 12.72 -7.17 12.98
N THR A 171 13.46 -6.42 13.82
CA THR A 171 12.91 -5.76 15.01
C THR A 171 11.86 -4.72 14.63
N ASP A 172 12.14 -3.90 13.64
CA ASP A 172 11.24 -2.84 13.20
C ASP A 172 9.99 -3.40 12.51
N ALA A 173 10.14 -4.48 11.72
CA ALA A 173 9.01 -5.20 11.14
C ALA A 173 8.12 -5.83 12.22
N TYR A 174 8.71 -6.41 13.27
CA TYR A 174 7.96 -6.90 14.42
C TYR A 174 7.21 -5.76 15.13
N ALA A 175 7.83 -4.58 15.29
CA ALA A 175 7.17 -3.43 15.92
C ALA A 175 5.91 -3.01 15.17
N ILE A 176 5.95 -2.91 13.83
CA ILE A 176 4.76 -2.63 13.00
C ILE A 176 3.68 -3.69 13.21
N ILE A 177 4.04 -4.98 13.08
CA ILE A 177 3.09 -6.08 13.23
C ILE A 177 2.45 -6.04 14.62
N LYS A 178 3.26 -5.80 15.66
CA LYS A 178 2.80 -5.71 17.05
C LYS A 178 1.79 -4.58 17.24
N LEU A 179 2.08 -3.37 16.74
CA LEU A 179 1.19 -2.23 16.87
C LEU A 179 -0.11 -2.47 16.10
N LEU A 180 -0.04 -2.91 14.85
CA LEU A 180 -1.22 -3.21 14.05
C LEU A 180 -2.09 -4.34 14.66
N ASN A 181 -1.47 -5.31 15.33
CA ASN A 181 -2.20 -6.37 16.01
C ASN A 181 -2.81 -5.93 17.34
N ARG A 182 -1.98 -5.38 18.26
CA ARG A 182 -2.42 -5.08 19.63
C ARG A 182 -3.38 -3.91 19.71
N ASP A 183 -3.07 -2.84 18.96
CA ASP A 183 -3.81 -1.60 19.07
C ASP A 183 -5.01 -1.58 18.11
N TYR A 184 -4.96 -2.37 17.02
CA TYR A 184 -5.95 -2.32 15.95
C TYR A 184 -6.57 -3.67 15.57
N GLY A 185 -6.18 -4.77 16.21
CA GLY A 185 -6.75 -6.10 15.97
C GLY A 185 -6.44 -6.70 14.61
N HIS A 186 -5.42 -6.21 13.89
CA HIS A 186 -5.05 -6.77 12.59
C HIS A 186 -4.36 -8.12 12.79
N GLN A 187 -4.89 -9.19 12.19
CA GLN A 187 -4.44 -10.56 12.47
C GLN A 187 -3.64 -11.20 11.35
N ARG A 188 -3.67 -10.67 10.13
CA ARG A 188 -3.05 -11.31 8.96
C ARG A 188 -2.08 -10.37 8.25
N PHE A 189 -0.85 -10.85 8.04
CA PHE A 189 0.20 -10.12 7.37
C PHE A 189 0.87 -10.98 6.32
N ARG A 190 1.35 -10.35 5.24
CA ARG A 190 2.19 -10.95 4.22
C ARG A 190 3.63 -10.51 4.44
N VAL A 191 4.55 -11.44 4.61
CA VAL A 191 5.98 -11.13 4.75
C VAL A 191 6.67 -11.32 3.42
N LEU A 192 7.33 -10.28 2.94
CA LEU A 192 8.16 -10.28 1.75
C LEU A 192 9.63 -10.11 2.15
N ALA A 193 10.42 -11.16 2.01
CA ALA A 193 11.85 -11.10 2.24
C ALA A 193 12.52 -10.41 1.04
N ASN A 194 13.27 -9.32 1.29
CA ASN A 194 13.93 -8.56 0.23
C ASN A 194 15.45 -8.60 0.37
N MET A 195 16.16 -8.41 -0.73
CA MET A 195 17.62 -8.36 -0.81
C MET A 195 18.30 -9.64 -0.31
N VAL A 196 17.66 -10.79 -0.45
CA VAL A 196 18.20 -12.08 -0.03
C VAL A 196 19.15 -12.68 -1.06
N ARG A 197 20.08 -13.52 -0.62
CA ARG A 197 21.04 -14.20 -1.52
C ARG A 197 20.41 -15.43 -2.18
N SER A 198 19.44 -16.05 -1.52
CA SER A 198 18.77 -17.25 -2.01
C SER A 198 17.30 -17.31 -1.55
N ALA A 199 16.50 -18.14 -2.24
CA ALA A 199 15.13 -18.41 -1.79
C ALA A 199 15.08 -19.11 -0.43
N GLN A 200 16.11 -19.88 -0.08
CA GLN A 200 16.23 -20.53 1.21
C GLN A 200 16.44 -19.50 2.32
N GLU A 201 17.36 -18.55 2.14
CA GLU A 201 17.58 -17.44 3.09
C GLU A 201 16.28 -16.64 3.33
N GLY A 202 15.51 -16.39 2.26
CA GLY A 202 14.20 -15.74 2.40
C GLY A 202 13.20 -16.54 3.24
N ARG A 203 13.20 -17.87 3.13
CA ARG A 203 12.37 -18.75 3.98
C ARG A 203 12.87 -18.78 5.43
N GLU A 204 14.16 -18.77 5.64
CA GLU A 204 14.75 -18.72 6.97
C GLU A 204 14.44 -17.40 7.68
N LEU A 205 14.51 -16.28 6.94
CA LEU A 205 14.08 -14.98 7.42
C LEU A 205 12.59 -14.97 7.81
N PHE A 206 11.73 -15.52 6.97
CA PHE A 206 10.31 -15.68 7.29
C PHE A 206 10.11 -16.52 8.56
N ASN A 207 10.82 -17.64 8.68
CA ASN A 207 10.74 -18.49 9.89
C ASN A 207 11.27 -17.78 11.15
N LYS A 208 12.27 -16.88 11.02
CA LYS A 208 12.70 -16.02 12.13
C LYS A 208 11.56 -15.11 12.56
N MET A 209 10.87 -14.47 11.60
CA MET A 209 9.71 -13.61 11.88
C MET A 209 8.58 -14.39 12.59
N CYS A 210 8.20 -15.57 12.07
CA CYS A 210 7.18 -16.42 12.70
C CYS A 210 7.53 -16.74 14.16
N ARG A 211 8.76 -17.19 14.43
CA ARG A 211 9.18 -17.52 15.82
C ARG A 211 9.05 -16.36 16.79
N VAL A 212 9.31 -15.13 16.32
CA VAL A 212 9.21 -13.94 17.17
C VAL A 212 7.74 -13.55 17.37
N THR A 213 6.93 -13.60 16.33
CA THR A 213 5.50 -13.24 16.43
C THR A 213 4.69 -14.27 17.19
N ASP A 214 4.85 -15.56 16.91
CA ASP A 214 4.09 -16.66 17.54
C ASP A 214 4.26 -16.70 19.07
N ARG A 215 5.37 -16.14 19.56
CA ARG A 215 5.63 -16.12 21.01
C ARG A 215 4.82 -15.05 21.74
N TYR A 216 4.45 -13.96 21.09
CA TYR A 216 3.93 -12.77 21.76
C TYR A 216 2.66 -12.19 21.15
N LEU A 217 2.27 -12.60 19.95
CA LEU A 217 1.17 -12.02 19.18
C LEU A 217 0.24 -13.11 18.65
N ASP A 218 -1.04 -12.80 18.56
CA ASP A 218 -2.03 -13.63 17.89
C ASP A 218 -2.18 -13.17 16.43
N VAL A 219 -1.23 -13.55 15.58
CA VAL A 219 -1.20 -13.17 14.17
C VAL A 219 -0.85 -14.35 13.27
N THR A 220 -1.37 -14.30 12.06
CA THR A 220 -1.00 -15.25 11.00
C THR A 220 -0.08 -14.56 10.01
N LEU A 221 1.16 -15.03 9.89
CA LEU A 221 2.08 -14.57 8.86
C LEU A 221 2.01 -15.46 7.62
N GLY A 222 1.81 -14.86 6.46
CA GLY A 222 1.89 -15.54 5.17
C GLY A 222 3.18 -15.21 4.43
N PHE A 223 3.93 -16.21 3.99
CA PHE A 223 5.11 -15.97 3.17
C PHE A 223 4.71 -15.55 1.75
N MET A 224 4.90 -14.28 1.42
CA MET A 224 4.62 -13.76 0.08
C MET A 224 5.67 -14.24 -0.92
N GLY A 225 6.95 -14.20 -0.55
CA GLY A 225 8.07 -14.61 -1.39
C GLY A 225 9.38 -13.98 -0.95
N ALA A 226 10.39 -14.12 -1.81
CA ALA A 226 11.73 -13.59 -1.57
C ALA A 226 12.27 -12.94 -2.85
N ILE A 227 12.67 -11.67 -2.76
CA ILE A 227 13.29 -10.91 -3.84
C ILE A 227 14.80 -11.01 -3.65
N PRO A 228 15.53 -11.52 -4.63
CA PRO A 228 16.98 -11.66 -4.55
C PRO A 228 17.65 -10.28 -4.60
N PHE A 229 18.81 -10.19 -3.96
CA PHE A 229 19.76 -9.11 -4.26
C PHE A 229 20.16 -9.22 -5.74
N ASP A 230 19.93 -8.15 -6.51
CA ASP A 230 20.15 -8.14 -7.95
C ASP A 230 20.74 -6.79 -8.39
N GLU A 231 21.93 -6.83 -8.97
CA GLU A 231 22.60 -5.66 -9.52
C GLU A 231 21.80 -4.98 -10.63
N SER A 232 20.97 -5.76 -11.36
CA SER A 232 20.08 -5.22 -12.38
C SER A 232 19.03 -4.27 -11.78
N LEU A 233 18.51 -4.60 -10.59
CA LEU A 233 17.59 -3.73 -9.87
C LEU A 233 18.27 -2.41 -9.49
N ARG A 234 19.51 -2.46 -8.98
CA ARG A 234 20.28 -1.23 -8.66
C ARG A 234 20.55 -0.37 -9.89
N LYS A 235 20.87 -0.99 -11.03
CA LYS A 235 21.05 -0.29 -12.31
C LYS A 235 19.75 0.33 -12.79
N ALA A 236 18.63 -0.38 -12.69
CA ALA A 236 17.30 0.11 -13.05
C ALA A 236 16.93 1.35 -12.25
N VAL A 237 17.14 1.34 -10.92
CA VAL A 237 16.91 2.51 -10.04
C VAL A 237 17.74 3.71 -10.49
N ARG A 238 19.02 3.53 -10.83
CA ARG A 238 19.87 4.63 -11.31
C ARG A 238 19.42 5.25 -12.63
N THR A 239 18.69 4.48 -13.44
CA THR A 239 18.13 4.93 -14.72
C THR A 239 16.66 5.31 -14.62
N GLN A 240 16.12 5.37 -13.39
CA GLN A 240 14.73 5.74 -13.11
C GLN A 240 13.72 4.91 -13.90
N LYS A 241 13.96 3.61 -13.96
CA LYS A 241 13.09 2.65 -14.66
C LYS A 241 12.82 1.43 -13.77
N PRO A 242 11.62 0.86 -13.79
CA PRO A 242 11.36 -0.38 -13.08
C PRO A 242 12.17 -1.53 -13.66
N VAL A 243 12.70 -2.41 -12.80
CA VAL A 243 13.55 -3.52 -13.25
C VAL A 243 12.82 -4.51 -14.15
N VAL A 244 11.51 -4.64 -13.98
CA VAL A 244 10.65 -5.50 -14.82
C VAL A 244 10.68 -5.09 -16.28
N GLN A 245 10.90 -3.81 -16.58
CA GLN A 245 11.04 -3.27 -17.92
C GLN A 245 12.51 -3.10 -18.36
N ALA A 246 13.33 -2.50 -17.50
CA ALA A 246 14.72 -2.20 -17.83
C ALA A 246 15.56 -3.49 -18.03
N PHE A 247 15.31 -4.52 -17.22
CA PHE A 247 16.02 -5.80 -17.26
C PHE A 247 15.05 -6.97 -17.11
N PRO A 248 14.18 -7.23 -18.10
CA PRO A 248 13.06 -8.18 -17.98
C PRO A 248 13.50 -9.63 -17.76
N ARG A 249 14.75 -9.97 -18.06
CA ARG A 249 15.33 -11.32 -17.86
C ARG A 249 16.09 -11.46 -16.54
N SER A 250 16.22 -10.39 -15.74
CA SER A 250 16.89 -10.43 -14.44
C SER A 250 16.12 -11.31 -13.45
N ARG A 251 16.82 -11.81 -12.43
CA ARG A 251 16.18 -12.62 -11.37
C ARG A 251 15.12 -11.83 -10.64
N ALA A 252 15.40 -10.57 -10.29
CA ALA A 252 14.44 -9.71 -9.61
C ALA A 252 13.17 -9.49 -10.46
N ALA A 253 13.29 -9.20 -11.75
CA ALA A 253 12.16 -9.00 -12.66
C ALA A 253 11.26 -10.26 -12.75
N GLN A 254 11.87 -11.45 -12.85
CA GLN A 254 11.12 -12.71 -12.88
C GLN A 254 10.37 -12.95 -11.57
N VAL A 255 10.99 -12.62 -10.42
CA VAL A 255 10.36 -12.75 -9.11
C VAL A 255 9.19 -11.76 -8.99
N PHE A 256 9.35 -10.50 -9.39
CA PHE A 256 8.24 -9.53 -9.35
C PHE A 256 7.02 -9.98 -10.17
N ARG A 257 7.25 -10.51 -11.39
CA ARG A 257 6.15 -11.09 -12.20
C ARG A 257 5.50 -12.29 -11.55
N SER A 258 6.27 -13.14 -10.89
CA SER A 258 5.74 -14.28 -10.13
C SER A 258 4.92 -13.83 -8.92
N LEU A 259 5.37 -12.79 -8.22
CA LEU A 259 4.66 -12.20 -7.08
C LEU A 259 3.35 -11.53 -7.53
N ALA A 260 3.36 -10.81 -8.65
CA ALA A 260 2.15 -10.22 -9.23
C ALA A 260 1.11 -11.30 -9.56
N LYS A 261 1.52 -12.42 -10.20
CA LYS A 261 0.63 -13.58 -10.42
C LYS A 261 0.11 -14.19 -9.11
N LYS A 262 0.95 -14.25 -8.08
CA LYS A 262 0.54 -14.78 -6.77
C LYS A 262 -0.53 -13.91 -6.11
N ILE A 263 -0.44 -12.58 -6.24
CA ILE A 263 -1.46 -11.66 -5.72
C ILE A 263 -2.84 -11.97 -6.30
N GLU A 264 -2.93 -12.41 -7.55
CA GLU A 264 -4.21 -12.79 -8.17
C GLU A 264 -4.87 -14.01 -7.51
N THR A 265 -4.08 -14.89 -6.92
CA THR A 265 -4.58 -16.10 -6.24
C THR A 265 -5.07 -15.84 -4.81
N TRP A 266 -4.86 -14.63 -4.27
CA TRP A 266 -5.35 -14.32 -2.93
C TRP A 266 -6.88 -14.19 -2.92
N PRO A 267 -7.54 -14.47 -1.77
CA PRO A 267 -8.97 -14.30 -1.65
C PRO A 267 -9.42 -12.91 -2.08
N GLN A 268 -10.49 -12.82 -2.85
CA GLN A 268 -11.07 -11.54 -3.22
C GLN A 268 -11.66 -10.85 -1.98
N PRO A 269 -11.53 -9.52 -1.86
CA PRO A 269 -12.23 -8.76 -0.84
C PRO A 269 -13.74 -9.01 -0.98
N GLN A 270 -14.42 -9.33 0.12
CA GLN A 270 -15.85 -9.65 0.10
C GLN A 270 -16.69 -8.44 0.55
N GLY A 271 -17.86 -8.27 -0.09
CA GLY A 271 -18.84 -7.25 0.28
C GLY A 271 -18.39 -5.82 -0.03
N ALA A 272 -19.02 -4.86 0.68
CA ALA A 272 -18.75 -3.43 0.54
C ALA A 272 -17.27 -3.05 0.76
N ASN A 273 -16.55 -3.83 1.57
CA ASN A 273 -15.13 -3.63 1.86
C ASN A 273 -14.21 -3.69 0.63
N GLY A 274 -14.68 -4.24 -0.51
CA GLY A 274 -13.90 -4.35 -1.74
C GLY A 274 -13.86 -3.10 -2.62
N GLN A 275 -14.30 -1.94 -2.15
CA GLN A 275 -14.27 -0.69 -2.91
C GLN A 275 -13.17 0.26 -2.39
N VAL A 276 -12.49 1.00 -3.29
CA VAL A 276 -11.47 2.01 -2.92
C VAL A 276 -12.06 3.07 -2.00
N GLN A 277 -13.32 3.41 -2.18
CA GLN A 277 -14.06 4.31 -1.30
C GLN A 277 -13.99 3.87 0.17
N PHE A 278 -14.20 2.58 0.47
CA PHE A 278 -14.10 2.05 1.83
C PHE A 278 -12.67 2.06 2.36
N PHE A 279 -11.66 1.95 1.48
CA PHE A 279 -10.29 2.18 1.87
C PHE A 279 -10.09 3.61 2.38
N VAL A 280 -10.56 4.61 1.64
CA VAL A 280 -10.43 6.03 2.02
C VAL A 280 -11.29 6.35 3.24
N GLU A 281 -12.53 5.86 3.32
CA GLU A 281 -13.38 6.01 4.52
C GLU A 281 -12.71 5.43 5.78
N ARG A 282 -12.09 4.25 5.68
CA ARG A 282 -11.32 3.66 6.78
C ARG A 282 -10.08 4.48 7.11
N LEU A 283 -9.36 4.92 6.09
CA LEU A 283 -8.17 5.74 6.27
C LEU A 283 -8.48 7.01 7.06
N ILE A 284 -9.54 7.71 6.69
CA ILE A 284 -10.01 8.92 7.36
C ILE A 284 -10.45 8.62 8.79
N LYS A 285 -11.31 7.61 8.99
CA LYS A 285 -11.75 7.19 10.33
C LYS A 285 -10.57 6.89 11.24
N TYR A 286 -9.60 6.15 10.74
CA TYR A 286 -8.44 5.75 11.55
C TYR A 286 -7.48 6.90 11.83
N SER A 287 -7.42 7.92 10.96
CA SER A 287 -6.65 9.13 11.21
C SER A 287 -7.32 10.02 12.27
N SER A 288 -8.65 10.04 12.34
CA SER A 288 -9.43 10.83 13.31
C SER A 288 -9.42 10.21 14.72
N ASP A 289 -9.45 8.87 14.82
CA ASP A 289 -9.42 8.15 16.13
C ASP A 289 -8.15 8.48 16.93
N TYR A 290 -7.05 8.86 16.26
CA TYR A 290 -5.81 9.29 16.92
C TYR A 290 -5.93 10.67 17.58
N GLY A 291 -6.66 11.61 16.96
CA GLY A 291 -6.85 12.95 17.51
C GLY A 291 -7.60 12.95 18.83
N GLU A 292 -8.50 12.00 19.06
CA GLU A 292 -9.28 11.88 20.30
C GLU A 292 -8.54 11.14 21.43
N MET A 293 -7.51 10.32 21.10
CA MET A 293 -6.77 9.56 22.11
C MET A 293 -5.59 10.34 22.73
N VAL A 294 -5.23 11.50 22.15
CA VAL A 294 -4.09 12.33 22.58
C VAL A 294 -4.56 13.57 23.36
N LEU A 295 -5.88 13.81 23.51
CA LEU A 295 -6.48 14.83 24.37
C LEU A 295 -7.00 14.22 25.67
#